data_0bfb4abc6e21c0999afbf8080e3c3281
#
_entry.id   0bfb4abc6e21c0999afbf8080e3c3281
#
_cell.length_a   1.000
_cell.length_b   1.000
_cell.length_c   1.000
_cell.angle_alpha   90.00
_cell.angle_beta   90.00
_cell.angle_gamma   90.00
#
_symmetry.space_group_name_H-M   'P 1'
#
loop_
_entity.id
_entity.type
_entity.pdbx_description
1 polymer ?
#
loop_
_entity_poly.entity_id
_entity_poly.type
_entity_poly.pdbx_seq_one_letter_code
_entity_poly.pdbx_strand_id
1 'polypeptide(L)'
;MKHIYAALTALLLTFSAAAQLPDGSIAPDFTATDLNGVEHNLYSLLDEGKKVIIDFSATWCGPCWNYHNTGALEEIWETYGPDGTDEAYVFFIEGDNTTTLADLEGTGTATTGNWIEGTGYPIIDDGGSIFDDYAGAYYPTIYTICPNRQLRESGQINAADHADILFGADCAAATQANDAAVLSYTGETISCSGSPSAISAQLMNLGLDNLTSATLELYINGASVLSYNWNGNLDTYGIEDVQMGTYQFDGSTNFSIRITSGDENADNDVTFATVDGATEGTTLFYIYVLTDGWGEETGWELSDSDGNVIESVAAGSYGNTTEYETYVGVPSTGCYSFTLTDTYGDGLFGSQWGQTDGACYVYTVDNDLNQFSEIYGNNGTYNFSIETRAADVQTVVGLEEEAAATTFNVYPNPVEDVAWVNLSLAGNEEVRLDVVNLIGQKVFAQDLGTMSAGNTRLPLDLAGLESGIYLVTLTAGDSVSTLRVTKK
;
A
#
# COMPACT_ATOMS: atom_id res chain seq x y z
N MET A 1 11.20 -48.48 20.60
CA MET A 1 11.13 -47.11 21.13
C MET A 1 12.05 -46.25 20.26
N LYS A 2 11.47 -45.57 19.29
CA LYS A 2 12.19 -44.60 18.44
C LYS A 2 11.53 -43.24 18.69
N HIS A 3 12.27 -42.34 19.34
CA HIS A 3 11.85 -40.98 19.58
C HIS A 3 12.04 -40.16 18.28
N ILE A 4 10.96 -39.70 17.71
CA ILE A 4 10.95 -38.71 16.62
C ILE A 4 10.92 -37.35 17.28
N TYR A 5 12.01 -36.60 17.22
CA TYR A 5 12.05 -35.19 17.56
C TYR A 5 11.49 -34.39 16.37
N ALA A 6 10.30 -33.84 16.52
CA ALA A 6 9.78 -32.83 15.60
C ALA A 6 10.48 -31.50 15.95
N ALA A 7 11.33 -31.02 15.09
CA ALA A 7 11.88 -29.68 15.16
C ALA A 7 10.77 -28.69 14.72
N LEU A 8 10.24 -27.93 15.67
CA LEU A 8 9.33 -26.83 15.43
C LEU A 8 10.19 -25.64 14.96
N THR A 9 10.25 -25.41 13.66
CA THR A 9 10.85 -24.18 13.10
C THR A 9 9.82 -23.07 13.34
N ALA A 10 10.07 -22.19 14.28
CA ALA A 10 9.32 -20.97 14.45
C ALA A 10 9.65 -20.04 13.27
N LEU A 11 8.72 -19.89 12.36
CA LEU A 11 8.74 -18.86 11.33
C LEU A 11 8.50 -17.52 12.04
N LEU A 12 9.52 -16.70 12.16
CA LEU A 12 9.38 -15.32 12.61
C LEU A 12 8.72 -14.55 11.45
N LEU A 13 7.41 -14.44 11.49
CA LEU A 13 6.67 -13.47 10.70
C LEU A 13 7.03 -12.09 11.26
N THR A 14 7.79 -11.32 10.49
CA THR A 14 7.96 -9.90 10.75
C THR A 14 6.67 -9.21 10.36
N PHE A 15 5.82 -8.94 11.34
CA PHE A 15 4.69 -8.02 11.17
C PHE A 15 5.27 -6.63 10.95
N SER A 16 5.09 -6.05 9.77
CA SER A 16 5.16 -4.61 9.61
C SER A 16 3.87 -4.06 10.22
N ALA A 17 3.89 -3.71 11.50
CA ALA A 17 2.91 -2.78 12.02
C ALA A 17 3.02 -1.50 11.17
N ALA A 18 1.90 -0.89 10.81
CA ALA A 18 1.91 0.48 10.35
C ALA A 18 2.56 1.29 11.49
N ALA A 19 3.83 1.58 11.33
CA ALA A 19 4.58 2.36 12.29
C ALA A 19 4.46 3.81 11.84
N GLN A 20 4.34 4.73 12.78
CA GLN A 20 4.54 6.16 12.55
C GLN A 20 5.70 6.37 11.59
N LEU A 21 5.73 7.51 10.92
CA LEU A 21 6.86 7.84 10.05
C LEU A 21 8.17 7.70 10.84
N PRO A 22 9.11 6.88 10.38
CA PRO A 22 10.36 6.67 11.09
C PRO A 22 11.25 7.92 11.04
N ASP A 23 12.15 8.05 12.03
CA ASP A 23 13.15 9.10 12.06
C ASP A 23 13.94 9.18 10.75
N GLY A 24 14.11 10.39 10.22
CA GLY A 24 14.74 10.64 8.93
C GLY A 24 13.80 10.63 7.73
N SER A 25 12.52 10.29 7.91
CA SER A 25 11.51 10.46 6.85
C SER A 25 11.31 11.93 6.52
N ILE A 26 10.91 12.21 5.28
CA ILE A 26 10.47 13.55 4.88
C ILE A 26 9.09 13.80 5.49
N ALA A 27 9.00 14.88 6.25
CA ALA A 27 7.74 15.32 6.86
C ALA A 27 6.72 15.69 5.76
N PRO A 28 5.51 15.14 5.76
CA PRO A 28 4.44 15.59 4.88
C PRO A 28 4.18 17.09 5.05
N ASP A 29 4.05 17.82 3.94
CA ASP A 29 3.64 19.23 3.99
C ASP A 29 2.17 19.36 4.37
N PHE A 30 1.85 20.43 5.07
CA PHE A 30 0.47 20.81 5.32
C PHE A 30 0.25 22.31 5.25
N THR A 31 -0.97 22.70 4.93
CA THR A 31 -1.46 24.06 5.12
C THR A 31 -2.68 24.01 6.03
N ALA A 32 -2.62 24.71 7.15
CA ALA A 32 -3.68 24.73 8.15
C ALA A 32 -3.91 26.11 8.73
N THR A 33 -5.13 26.36 9.20
CA THR A 33 -5.51 27.61 9.84
C THR A 33 -5.62 27.40 11.35
N ASP A 34 -4.94 28.23 12.14
CA ASP A 34 -5.02 28.19 13.59
C ASP A 34 -6.33 28.78 14.15
N LEU A 35 -6.53 28.66 15.45
CA LEU A 35 -7.71 29.21 16.14
C LEU A 35 -7.81 30.74 16.03
N ASN A 36 -6.76 31.45 15.69
CA ASN A 36 -6.73 32.90 15.49
C ASN A 36 -7.05 33.30 14.04
N GLY A 37 -7.26 32.32 13.15
CA GLY A 37 -7.53 32.52 11.74
C GLY A 37 -6.29 32.81 10.90
N VAL A 38 -5.10 32.49 11.40
CA VAL A 38 -3.84 32.61 10.67
C VAL A 38 -3.56 31.31 9.93
N GLU A 39 -3.30 31.42 8.64
CA GLU A 39 -2.89 30.29 7.80
C GLU A 39 -1.39 30.05 7.93
N HIS A 40 -1.00 28.82 8.15
CA HIS A 40 0.38 28.35 8.25
C HIS A 40 0.62 27.25 7.22
N ASN A 41 1.80 27.28 6.59
CA ASN A 41 2.28 26.19 5.75
C ASN A 41 3.63 25.73 6.28
N LEU A 42 3.76 24.41 6.52
CA LEU A 42 4.96 23.83 7.13
C LEU A 42 6.21 24.10 6.27
N TYR A 43 6.14 23.79 4.97
CA TYR A 43 7.31 23.93 4.11
C TYR A 43 7.75 25.38 3.94
N SER A 44 6.83 26.33 3.96
CA SER A 44 7.19 27.76 3.94
C SER A 44 8.01 28.15 5.14
N LEU A 45 7.71 27.63 6.33
CA LEU A 45 8.50 27.87 7.54
C LEU A 45 9.89 27.22 7.47
N LEU A 46 9.96 25.99 6.96
CA LEU A 46 11.21 25.26 6.77
C LEU A 46 12.12 25.92 5.72
N ASP A 47 11.55 26.46 4.63
CA ASP A 47 12.26 27.19 3.58
C ASP A 47 12.83 28.52 4.10
N GLU A 48 12.23 29.11 5.15
CA GLU A 48 12.80 30.24 5.89
C GLU A 48 13.96 29.83 6.82
N GLY A 49 14.29 28.53 6.89
CA GLY A 49 15.33 27.97 7.76
C GLY A 49 14.89 27.73 9.19
N LYS A 50 13.59 27.85 9.49
CA LYS A 50 13.04 27.57 10.82
C LYS A 50 12.98 26.06 11.07
N LYS A 51 13.16 25.66 12.31
CA LYS A 51 12.91 24.31 12.80
C LYS A 51 11.49 24.26 13.33
N VAL A 52 10.76 23.17 13.13
CA VAL A 52 9.37 23.08 13.54
C VAL A 52 9.17 21.94 14.52
N ILE A 53 8.46 22.18 15.61
CA ILE A 53 7.93 21.13 16.49
C ILE A 53 6.44 21.00 16.24
N ILE A 54 5.98 19.78 16.02
CA ILE A 54 4.57 19.43 15.94
C ILE A 54 4.23 18.55 17.15
N ASP A 55 3.25 18.97 17.93
CA ASP A 55 2.62 18.17 18.98
C ASP A 55 1.25 17.69 18.49
N PHE A 56 1.19 16.44 18.03
CA PHE A 56 -0.08 15.77 17.79
C PHE A 56 -0.63 15.27 19.10
N SER A 57 -1.72 15.87 19.53
CA SER A 57 -2.41 15.55 20.78
C SER A 57 -3.91 15.40 20.56
N ALA A 58 -4.61 14.88 21.56
CA ALA A 58 -6.08 14.86 21.60
C ALA A 58 -6.56 15.43 22.93
N THR A 59 -7.63 16.22 22.91
CA THR A 59 -8.13 16.93 24.10
C THR A 59 -8.48 16.05 25.27
N TRP A 60 -8.90 14.81 25.03
CA TRP A 60 -9.21 13.79 26.06
C TRP A 60 -7.99 13.02 26.57
N CYS A 61 -6.83 13.17 25.91
CA CYS A 61 -5.61 12.40 26.18
C CYS A 61 -4.93 12.88 27.49
N GLY A 62 -4.95 12.04 28.50
CA GLY A 62 -4.33 12.34 29.81
C GLY A 62 -2.81 12.52 29.74
N PRO A 63 -2.03 11.65 29.08
CA PRO A 63 -0.59 11.85 28.87
C PRO A 63 -0.27 13.17 28.13
N CYS A 64 -1.06 13.53 27.11
CA CYS A 64 -0.92 14.79 26.37
C CYS A 64 -1.10 16.00 27.30
N TRP A 65 -2.17 16.00 28.08
CA TRP A 65 -2.43 17.04 29.07
C TRP A 65 -1.33 17.18 30.10
N ASN A 66 -0.79 16.06 30.57
CA ASN A 66 0.33 16.08 31.51
C ASN A 66 1.57 16.71 30.89
N TYR A 67 1.86 16.40 29.63
CA TYR A 67 3.00 16.98 28.91
C TYR A 67 2.77 18.46 28.61
N HIS A 68 1.62 18.84 28.12
CA HIS A 68 1.22 20.24 27.90
C HIS A 68 1.46 21.10 29.16
N ASN A 69 1.04 20.62 30.32
CA ASN A 69 1.21 21.32 31.59
C ASN A 69 2.67 21.39 32.11
N THR A 70 3.63 20.75 31.44
CA THR A 70 5.06 20.97 31.76
C THR A 70 5.53 22.33 31.30
N GLY A 71 4.87 22.94 30.31
CA GLY A 71 5.28 24.18 29.66
C GLY A 71 6.53 24.07 28.79
N ALA A 72 6.96 22.82 28.46
CA ALA A 72 8.18 22.62 27.69
C ALA A 72 8.12 23.28 26.30
N LEU A 73 7.00 23.11 25.60
CA LEU A 73 6.80 23.69 24.27
C LEU A 73 6.54 25.20 24.32
N GLU A 74 5.92 25.69 25.38
CA GLU A 74 5.76 27.12 25.64
C GLU A 74 7.13 27.81 25.83
N GLU A 75 8.02 27.18 26.61
CA GLU A 75 9.39 27.70 26.80
C GLU A 75 10.18 27.75 25.47
N ILE A 76 10.02 26.72 24.60
CA ILE A 76 10.59 26.74 23.24
C ILE A 76 10.01 27.88 22.41
N TRP A 77 8.69 28.07 22.44
CA TRP A 77 8.01 29.13 21.71
C TRP A 77 8.42 30.51 22.15
N GLU A 78 8.46 30.77 23.47
CA GLU A 78 8.90 32.06 24.03
C GLU A 78 10.35 32.35 23.71
N THR A 79 11.21 31.31 23.70
CA THR A 79 12.67 31.53 23.53
C THR A 79 13.06 31.61 22.05
N TYR A 80 12.54 30.75 21.24
CA TYR A 80 13.00 30.53 19.84
C TYR A 80 11.94 30.84 18.78
N GLY A 81 10.70 31.09 19.19
CA GLY A 81 9.61 31.46 18.29
C GLY A 81 9.69 32.90 17.78
N PRO A 82 8.66 33.42 17.09
CA PRO A 82 8.65 34.69 16.38
C PRO A 82 8.95 35.91 17.26
N ASP A 83 8.56 35.89 18.54
CA ASP A 83 8.83 36.97 19.49
C ASP A 83 10.15 36.75 20.25
N GLY A 84 10.82 35.61 20.06
CA GLY A 84 12.15 35.26 20.59
C GLY A 84 13.25 35.46 19.57
N THR A 85 14.02 34.39 19.26
CA THR A 85 15.07 34.43 18.24
C THR A 85 14.59 34.23 16.82
N ASP A 86 13.32 33.84 16.63
CA ASP A 86 12.66 33.54 15.35
C ASP A 86 13.32 32.38 14.57
N GLU A 87 13.89 31.39 15.28
CA GLU A 87 14.61 30.26 14.71
C GLU A 87 13.79 28.95 14.74
N ALA A 88 12.71 28.92 15.55
CA ALA A 88 11.85 27.77 15.67
C ALA A 88 10.36 28.11 15.62
N TYR A 89 9.55 27.14 15.31
CA TYR A 89 8.09 27.23 15.31
C TYR A 89 7.48 26.03 16.03
N VAL A 90 6.33 26.20 16.67
CA VAL A 90 5.65 25.15 17.41
C VAL A 90 4.19 25.10 16.97
N PHE A 91 3.66 23.91 16.75
CA PHE A 91 2.23 23.66 16.52
C PHE A 91 1.70 22.69 17.54
N PHE A 92 0.54 23.00 18.10
CA PHE A 92 -0.37 22.00 18.66
C PHE A 92 -1.36 21.61 17.56
N ILE A 93 -1.49 20.33 17.29
CA ILE A 93 -2.45 19.81 16.31
C ILE A 93 -3.38 18.84 17.03
N GLU A 94 -4.68 19.20 17.13
CA GLU A 94 -5.72 18.30 17.59
C GLU A 94 -5.94 17.23 16.52
N GLY A 95 -5.48 16.01 16.79
CA GLY A 95 -5.46 14.92 15.83
C GLY A 95 -6.75 14.09 15.80
N ASP A 96 -7.67 14.28 16.73
CA ASP A 96 -8.95 13.54 16.79
C ASP A 96 -10.10 14.38 16.23
N ASN A 97 -10.53 14.07 15.00
CA ASN A 97 -11.64 14.76 14.31
C ASN A 97 -13.01 14.60 15.02
N THR A 98 -13.10 13.80 16.08
CA THR A 98 -14.36 13.66 16.86
C THR A 98 -14.48 14.66 17.98
N THR A 99 -13.42 15.39 18.31
CA THR A 99 -13.41 16.49 19.30
C THR A 99 -13.88 17.79 18.68
N THR A 100 -14.08 18.79 19.50
CA THR A 100 -14.64 20.10 19.09
C THR A 100 -13.89 21.24 19.74
N LEU A 101 -14.04 22.45 19.22
CA LEU A 101 -13.52 23.66 19.85
C LEU A 101 -13.91 23.78 21.33
N ALA A 102 -15.10 23.33 21.74
CA ALA A 102 -15.50 23.33 23.15
C ALA A 102 -14.65 22.38 24.00
N ASP A 103 -14.09 21.33 23.43
CA ASP A 103 -13.17 20.42 24.11
C ASP A 103 -11.81 21.08 24.27
N LEU A 104 -11.31 21.82 23.29
CA LEU A 104 -10.12 22.65 23.39
C LEU A 104 -10.28 23.77 24.45
N GLU A 105 -11.45 24.39 24.53
CA GLU A 105 -11.77 25.41 25.55
C GLU A 105 -11.96 24.82 26.97
N GLY A 106 -11.94 23.49 27.12
CA GLY A 106 -12.16 22.84 28.41
C GLY A 106 -13.61 22.83 28.88
N THR A 107 -14.55 23.17 28.01
CA THR A 107 -16.00 23.23 28.31
C THR A 107 -16.80 22.07 27.72
N GLY A 108 -16.18 21.29 26.83
CA GLY A 108 -16.74 20.11 26.19
C GLY A 108 -16.77 18.87 27.09
N THR A 109 -17.10 17.73 26.51
CA THR A 109 -17.22 16.46 27.23
C THR A 109 -16.03 15.53 27.01
N ALA A 110 -15.25 15.75 25.97
CA ALA A 110 -14.07 14.96 25.60
C ALA A 110 -12.78 15.80 25.85
N THR A 111 -12.59 16.24 27.08
CA THR A 111 -11.46 17.11 27.42
C THR A 111 -10.91 16.84 28.82
N THR A 112 -9.61 17.04 28.99
CA THR A 112 -8.90 16.99 30.29
C THR A 112 -8.70 18.38 30.89
N GLY A 113 -8.90 19.46 30.13
CA GLY A 113 -8.73 20.82 30.60
C GLY A 113 -8.89 21.87 29.49
N ASN A 114 -8.53 23.11 29.78
CA ASN A 114 -8.53 24.20 28.80
C ASN A 114 -7.14 24.27 28.13
N TRP A 115 -7.07 23.79 26.89
CA TRP A 115 -5.83 23.69 26.10
C TRP A 115 -5.39 25.02 25.47
N ILE A 116 -6.30 26.01 25.45
CA ILE A 116 -6.05 27.33 24.86
C ILE A 116 -5.42 28.27 25.89
N GLU A 117 -5.86 28.14 27.16
CA GLU A 117 -5.40 29.05 28.22
C GLU A 117 -3.92 28.83 28.56
N GLY A 118 -3.09 29.80 28.25
CA GLY A 118 -1.65 29.77 28.51
C GLY A 118 -0.81 29.25 27.33
N THR A 119 -1.43 28.88 26.22
CA THR A 119 -0.74 28.43 25.00
C THR A 119 -0.47 29.64 24.09
N GLY A 120 0.79 29.98 23.91
CA GLY A 120 1.22 31.09 23.07
C GLY A 120 1.45 30.74 21.61
N TYR A 121 1.61 29.46 21.28
CA TYR A 121 1.85 28.96 19.93
C TYR A 121 0.55 28.55 19.23
N PRO A 122 0.56 28.45 17.88
CA PRO A 122 -0.60 28.07 17.08
C PRO A 122 -1.23 26.73 17.48
N ILE A 123 -2.56 26.73 17.61
CA ILE A 123 -3.38 25.54 17.82
C ILE A 123 -4.21 25.33 16.55
N ILE A 124 -4.07 24.15 15.95
CA ILE A 124 -4.86 23.67 14.81
C ILE A 124 -5.95 22.76 15.34
N ASP A 125 -7.20 23.12 15.13
CA ASP A 125 -8.38 22.27 15.38
C ASP A 125 -8.65 21.45 14.09
N ASP A 126 -9.33 20.32 14.20
CA ASP A 126 -9.64 19.41 13.07
C ASP A 126 -8.38 18.95 12.29
N GLY A 127 -7.28 18.66 12.99
CA GLY A 127 -6.01 18.28 12.40
C GLY A 127 -5.84 16.77 12.13
N GLY A 128 -6.91 15.97 12.19
CA GLY A 128 -6.84 14.51 12.02
C GLY A 128 -6.27 14.09 10.67
N SER A 129 -6.61 14.78 9.57
CA SER A 129 -6.02 14.49 8.27
C SER A 129 -4.50 14.70 8.22
N ILE A 130 -3.99 15.70 8.97
CA ILE A 130 -2.54 15.92 9.09
C ILE A 130 -1.93 14.78 9.92
N PHE A 131 -2.58 14.36 11.01
CA PHE A 131 -2.13 13.23 11.81
C PHE A 131 -2.07 11.93 11.00
N ASP A 132 -3.06 11.68 10.12
CA ASP A 132 -3.10 10.53 9.21
C ASP A 132 -1.97 10.57 8.18
N ASP A 133 -1.65 11.74 7.60
CA ASP A 133 -0.54 11.91 6.66
C ASP A 133 0.82 11.58 7.32
N TYR A 134 0.94 11.79 8.64
CA TYR A 134 2.11 11.40 9.43
C TYR A 134 2.06 9.94 9.92
N ALA A 135 1.10 9.16 9.44
CA ALA A 135 0.85 7.77 9.88
C ALA A 135 0.72 7.67 11.41
N GLY A 136 0.03 8.64 12.02
CA GLY A 136 -0.07 8.77 13.48
C GLY A 136 -0.73 7.55 14.13
N ALA A 137 -0.07 6.95 15.14
CA ALA A 137 -0.53 5.73 15.79
C ALA A 137 -0.94 5.91 17.25
N TYR A 138 -0.56 7.00 17.90
CA TYR A 138 -0.89 7.28 19.31
C TYR A 138 -0.71 8.76 19.66
N TYR A 139 -1.27 9.17 20.81
CA TYR A 139 -1.14 10.51 21.38
C TYR A 139 -0.44 10.47 22.75
N PRO A 140 0.42 11.49 23.08
CA PRO A 140 0.91 12.48 22.15
C PRO A 140 2.03 11.91 21.28
N THR A 141 2.09 12.34 20.02
CA THR A 141 3.24 12.15 19.14
C THR A 141 3.88 13.50 18.89
N ILE A 142 5.16 13.65 19.22
CA ILE A 142 5.86 14.91 19.09
C ILE A 142 7.04 14.76 18.15
N TYR A 143 6.95 15.46 17.02
CA TYR A 143 7.99 15.50 16.01
C TYR A 143 8.76 16.81 16.06
N THR A 144 10.06 16.71 15.89
CA THR A 144 10.94 17.83 15.51
C THR A 144 11.27 17.68 14.03
N ILE A 145 11.08 18.76 13.25
CA ILE A 145 11.30 18.79 11.80
C ILE A 145 12.36 19.84 11.51
N CYS A 146 13.42 19.42 10.83
CA CYS A 146 14.53 20.28 10.45
C CYS A 146 14.27 20.99 9.12
N PRO A 147 15.00 22.08 8.76
CA PRO A 147 14.85 22.77 7.48
C PRO A 147 15.01 21.86 6.26
N ASN A 148 15.80 20.78 6.37
CA ASN A 148 15.92 19.74 5.37
C ASN A 148 14.69 18.82 5.25
N ARG A 149 13.57 19.18 5.91
CA ARG A 149 12.29 18.47 5.94
C ARG A 149 12.33 17.08 6.58
N GLN A 150 13.48 16.65 7.09
CA GLN A 150 13.55 15.40 7.84
C GLN A 150 12.93 15.56 9.22
N LEU A 151 12.04 14.63 9.56
CA LEU A 151 11.44 14.57 10.89
C LEU A 151 12.20 13.60 11.81
N ARG A 152 12.02 13.85 13.10
CA ARG A 152 12.45 12.98 14.18
C ARG A 152 11.38 12.99 15.28
N GLU A 153 10.98 11.83 15.76
CA GLU A 153 10.13 11.75 16.93
C GLU A 153 10.95 12.14 18.16
N SER A 154 10.72 13.35 18.65
CA SER A 154 11.39 13.88 19.84
C SER A 154 10.73 13.44 21.15
N GLY A 155 9.43 13.11 21.12
CA GLY A 155 8.68 12.64 22.27
C GLY A 155 8.47 13.70 23.36
N GLN A 156 7.99 13.26 24.51
CA GLN A 156 7.65 14.09 25.67
C GLN A 156 8.91 14.44 26.49
N ILE A 157 9.76 15.34 26.00
CA ILE A 157 10.99 15.77 26.65
C ILE A 157 10.88 17.21 27.16
N ASN A 158 11.84 17.68 27.95
CA ASN A 158 11.86 19.05 28.44
C ASN A 158 12.38 20.04 27.37
N ALA A 159 12.21 21.33 27.60
CA ALA A 159 12.60 22.40 26.65
C ALA A 159 14.09 22.37 26.29
N ALA A 160 14.98 22.08 27.26
CA ALA A 160 16.41 22.03 26.99
C ALA A 160 16.76 20.85 26.03
N ASP A 161 16.16 19.68 26.23
CA ASP A 161 16.40 18.55 25.37
C ASP A 161 15.79 18.77 23.96
N HIS A 162 14.64 19.48 23.84
CA HIS A 162 14.13 19.92 22.55
C HIS A 162 15.09 20.90 21.86
N ALA A 163 15.63 21.86 22.60
CA ALA A 163 16.62 22.81 22.06
C ALA A 163 17.89 22.09 21.58
N ASP A 164 18.34 21.06 22.31
CA ASP A 164 19.50 20.25 21.90
C ASP A 164 19.23 19.50 20.56
N ILE A 165 17.99 19.09 20.30
CA ILE A 165 17.60 18.48 19.01
C ILE A 165 17.50 19.56 17.92
N LEU A 166 16.77 20.65 18.19
CA LEU A 166 16.54 21.74 17.22
C LEU A 166 17.86 22.37 16.72
N PHE A 167 18.84 22.49 17.58
CA PHE A 167 20.11 23.16 17.28
C PHE A 167 21.30 22.19 17.25
N GLY A 168 21.03 20.88 17.30
CA GLY A 168 22.03 19.83 17.17
C GLY A 168 22.49 19.61 15.72
N ALA A 169 23.41 18.67 15.54
CA ALA A 169 23.99 18.35 14.23
C ALA A 169 22.95 17.88 13.20
N ASP A 170 21.91 17.18 13.64
CA ASP A 170 20.88 16.62 12.77
C ASP A 170 20.00 17.70 12.11
N CYS A 171 19.87 18.86 12.76
CA CYS A 171 19.14 20.05 12.27
C CYS A 171 20.07 21.20 11.87
N ALA A 172 21.31 20.92 11.53
CA ALA A 172 22.25 21.96 11.12
C ALA A 172 21.74 22.74 9.89
N ALA A 173 21.90 24.04 9.93
CA ALA A 173 21.61 24.87 8.77
C ALA A 173 22.61 24.59 7.63
N ALA A 174 22.18 24.84 6.39
CA ALA A 174 23.05 24.79 5.23
C ALA A 174 24.26 25.72 5.43
N THR A 175 25.44 25.21 5.16
CA THR A 175 26.71 25.99 5.34
C THR A 175 27.62 25.94 4.12
N GLN A 176 27.37 25.02 3.21
CA GLN A 176 28.14 24.79 1.97
C GLN A 176 27.50 25.57 0.83
N ALA A 177 28.30 26.03 -0.13
CA ALA A 177 27.78 26.76 -1.26
C ALA A 177 27.01 25.80 -2.20
N ASN A 178 27.58 24.62 -2.47
CA ASN A 178 27.01 23.63 -3.36
C ASN A 178 26.88 22.29 -2.64
N ASP A 179 25.67 21.87 -2.35
CA ASP A 179 25.36 20.63 -1.64
C ASP A 179 24.03 20.09 -2.16
N ALA A 180 24.08 19.08 -2.99
CA ALA A 180 22.90 18.39 -3.53
C ALA A 180 22.73 17.07 -2.76
N ALA A 181 21.52 16.76 -2.35
CA ALA A 181 21.20 15.51 -1.64
C ALA A 181 20.19 14.69 -2.40
N VAL A 182 20.36 13.35 -2.39
CA VAL A 182 19.32 12.43 -2.79
C VAL A 182 18.68 11.81 -1.54
N LEU A 183 17.42 12.20 -1.26
CA LEU A 183 16.76 11.86 -0.01
C LEU A 183 16.18 10.45 0.00
N SER A 184 15.41 10.11 -1.02
CA SER A 184 14.68 8.86 -1.10
C SER A 184 14.43 8.44 -2.54
N TYR A 185 14.16 7.15 -2.71
CA TYR A 185 13.59 6.60 -3.94
C TYR A 185 12.07 6.78 -3.91
N THR A 186 11.50 7.29 -4.99
CA THR A 186 10.05 7.54 -5.14
C THR A 186 9.45 6.81 -6.35
N GLY A 187 10.22 5.92 -6.99
CA GLY A 187 9.75 5.11 -8.10
C GLY A 187 8.93 3.89 -7.68
N GLU A 188 8.69 3.01 -8.63
CA GLU A 188 7.95 1.78 -8.39
C GLU A 188 8.72 0.84 -7.45
N THR A 189 8.06 0.29 -6.44
CA THR A 189 8.65 -0.62 -5.45
C THR A 189 8.43 -2.10 -5.76
N ILE A 190 7.61 -2.40 -6.77
CA ILE A 190 7.34 -3.77 -7.24
C ILE A 190 7.56 -3.80 -8.74
N SER A 191 8.27 -4.81 -9.24
CA SER A 191 8.54 -5.00 -10.67
C SER A 191 8.04 -6.34 -11.18
N CYS A 192 7.47 -6.34 -12.36
CA CYS A 192 7.19 -7.58 -13.08
C CYS A 192 8.34 -7.94 -14.02
N SER A 193 8.58 -9.23 -14.17
CA SER A 193 9.59 -9.74 -15.10
C SER A 193 9.31 -9.30 -16.54
N GLY A 194 10.32 -8.77 -17.21
CA GLY A 194 10.19 -8.30 -18.58
C GLY A 194 9.52 -6.92 -18.77
N SER A 195 9.04 -6.29 -17.70
CA SER A 195 8.47 -4.94 -17.75
C SER A 195 9.44 -3.91 -17.15
N PRO A 196 9.61 -2.74 -17.79
CA PRO A 196 10.44 -1.69 -17.23
C PRO A 196 9.69 -0.96 -16.11
N SER A 197 10.34 -0.78 -14.95
CA SER A 197 9.83 0.02 -13.83
C SER A 197 10.29 1.47 -13.92
N ALA A 198 9.43 2.41 -13.53
CA ALA A 198 9.76 3.82 -13.45
C ALA A 198 10.72 4.07 -12.29
N ILE A 199 11.81 4.79 -12.55
CA ILE A 199 12.83 5.15 -11.59
C ILE A 199 12.74 6.63 -11.29
N SER A 200 12.46 6.98 -10.04
CA SER A 200 12.44 8.36 -9.58
C SER A 200 13.05 8.50 -8.18
N ALA A 201 13.54 9.69 -7.88
CA ALA A 201 14.13 9.99 -6.59
C ALA A 201 13.90 11.46 -6.20
N GLN A 202 13.83 11.73 -4.91
CA GLN A 202 13.80 13.10 -4.40
C GLN A 202 15.20 13.68 -4.38
N LEU A 203 15.38 14.75 -5.17
CA LEU A 203 16.57 15.60 -5.17
C LEU A 203 16.30 16.83 -4.32
N MET A 204 17.22 17.18 -3.44
CA MET A 204 17.14 18.38 -2.60
C MET A 204 18.40 19.21 -2.74
N ASN A 205 18.24 20.53 -2.67
CA ASN A 205 19.36 21.47 -2.53
C ASN A 205 19.61 21.76 -1.06
N LEU A 206 20.71 21.30 -0.51
CA LEU A 206 21.21 21.66 0.84
C LEU A 206 22.30 22.74 0.79
N GLY A 207 22.64 23.23 -0.41
CA GLY A 207 23.58 24.32 -0.61
C GLY A 207 22.94 25.69 -0.42
N LEU A 208 23.80 26.71 -0.22
CA LEU A 208 23.40 28.11 -0.13
C LEU A 208 23.18 28.74 -1.52
N ASP A 209 23.83 28.20 -2.53
CA ASP A 209 23.60 28.59 -3.94
C ASP A 209 22.52 27.73 -4.56
N ASN A 210 21.73 28.30 -5.49
CA ASN A 210 20.71 27.54 -6.20
C ASN A 210 21.32 26.36 -6.96
N LEU A 211 20.75 25.17 -6.74
CA LEU A 211 21.13 23.98 -7.50
C LEU A 211 20.52 24.06 -8.91
N THR A 212 21.38 24.11 -9.93
CA THR A 212 20.94 24.25 -11.32
C THR A 212 21.15 22.99 -12.18
N SER A 213 21.96 22.07 -11.70
CA SER A 213 22.20 20.79 -12.35
C SER A 213 22.71 19.74 -11.38
N ALA A 214 22.31 18.48 -11.56
CA ALA A 214 22.84 17.33 -10.86
C ALA A 214 22.84 16.11 -11.79
N THR A 215 23.81 15.19 -11.60
CA THR A 215 23.81 13.89 -12.29
C THR A 215 23.43 12.82 -11.28
N LEU A 216 22.29 12.17 -11.51
CA LEU A 216 21.82 11.05 -10.71
C LEU A 216 22.07 9.74 -11.45
N GLU A 217 22.58 8.74 -10.76
CA GLU A 217 22.85 7.41 -11.33
C GLU A 217 22.28 6.30 -10.46
N LEU A 218 21.65 5.31 -11.11
CA LEU A 218 21.21 4.07 -10.49
C LEU A 218 22.35 3.05 -10.50
N TYR A 219 22.70 2.53 -9.33
CA TYR A 219 23.73 1.53 -9.14
C TYR A 219 23.16 0.19 -8.67
N ILE A 220 23.43 -0.89 -9.41
CA ILE A 220 23.11 -2.26 -9.02
C ILE A 220 24.43 -3.06 -8.95
N ASN A 221 24.67 -3.75 -7.84
CA ASN A 221 25.89 -4.52 -7.60
C ASN A 221 27.18 -3.72 -7.86
N GLY A 222 27.15 -2.41 -7.59
CA GLY A 222 28.31 -1.51 -7.75
C GLY A 222 28.52 -1.00 -9.18
N ALA A 223 27.67 -1.34 -10.14
CA ALA A 223 27.72 -0.84 -11.51
C ALA A 223 26.62 0.19 -11.76
N SER A 224 26.95 1.31 -12.42
CA SER A 224 25.96 2.27 -12.91
C SER A 224 25.21 1.66 -14.09
N VAL A 225 23.88 1.60 -14.00
CA VAL A 225 23.00 0.98 -15.00
C VAL A 225 22.05 1.98 -15.65
N LEU A 226 21.82 3.12 -15.02
CA LEU A 226 21.02 4.24 -15.54
C LEU A 226 21.68 5.53 -15.08
N SER A 227 21.74 6.54 -15.94
CA SER A 227 22.25 7.86 -15.63
C SER A 227 21.30 8.92 -16.16
N TYR A 228 21.01 9.91 -15.34
CA TYR A 228 20.13 11.04 -15.66
C TYR A 228 20.78 12.36 -15.29
N ASN A 229 20.80 13.31 -16.22
CA ASN A 229 21.28 14.66 -15.98
C ASN A 229 20.08 15.58 -15.72
N TRP A 230 19.85 15.89 -14.48
CA TRP A 230 18.85 16.86 -14.06
C TRP A 230 19.33 18.30 -14.33
N ASN A 231 18.43 19.14 -14.78
CA ASN A 231 18.64 20.58 -14.94
C ASN A 231 17.39 21.30 -14.47
N GLY A 232 17.52 22.24 -13.56
CA GLY A 232 16.43 22.96 -12.95
C GLY A 232 16.90 24.21 -12.22
N ASN A 233 16.19 24.61 -11.19
CA ASN A 233 16.59 25.68 -10.28
C ASN A 233 15.91 25.42 -8.92
N LEU A 234 16.64 24.80 -8.01
CA LEU A 234 16.19 24.60 -6.63
C LEU A 234 16.87 25.59 -5.72
N ASP A 235 16.09 26.38 -5.03
CA ASP A 235 16.56 27.23 -3.93
C ASP A 235 17.04 26.35 -2.75
N THR A 236 17.74 26.93 -1.78
CA THR A 236 18.16 26.23 -0.56
C THR A 236 16.94 25.54 0.08
N TYR A 237 17.08 24.25 0.42
CA TYR A 237 16.04 23.34 0.91
C TYR A 237 14.91 23.02 -0.11
N GLY A 238 14.99 23.51 -1.35
CA GLY A 238 14.06 23.13 -2.42
C GLY A 238 14.19 21.66 -2.76
N ILE A 239 13.05 20.98 -2.98
CA ILE A 239 12.93 19.56 -3.34
C ILE A 239 12.25 19.40 -4.69
N GLU A 240 12.68 18.39 -5.47
CA GLU A 240 12.00 17.96 -6.70
C GLU A 240 12.03 16.43 -6.80
N ASP A 241 10.90 15.84 -7.21
CA ASP A 241 10.83 14.44 -7.60
C ASP A 241 11.34 14.28 -9.04
N VAL A 242 12.56 13.75 -9.16
CA VAL A 242 13.25 13.62 -10.43
C VAL A 242 12.93 12.28 -11.07
N GLN A 243 12.28 12.31 -12.23
CA GLN A 243 12.04 11.13 -13.06
C GLN A 243 13.29 10.79 -13.86
N MET A 244 14.02 9.75 -13.46
CA MET A 244 15.29 9.37 -14.07
C MET A 244 15.12 8.55 -15.35
N GLY A 245 13.95 7.96 -15.60
CA GLY A 245 13.66 7.07 -16.71
C GLY A 245 13.10 5.73 -16.24
N THR A 246 13.40 4.67 -16.98
CA THR A 246 12.94 3.31 -16.64
C THR A 246 14.11 2.33 -16.60
N TYR A 247 13.98 1.31 -15.76
CA TYR A 247 14.92 0.19 -15.69
C TYR A 247 14.17 -1.13 -15.51
N GLN A 248 14.63 -2.19 -16.18
CA GLN A 248 14.04 -3.51 -16.05
C GLN A 248 14.80 -4.31 -14.98
N PHE A 249 14.12 -4.63 -13.89
CA PHE A 249 14.66 -5.48 -12.83
C PHE A 249 14.39 -6.97 -13.12
N ASP A 250 15.30 -7.82 -12.68
CA ASP A 250 15.14 -9.28 -12.73
C ASP A 250 14.85 -9.78 -11.30
N GLY A 251 13.58 -9.65 -10.86
CA GLY A 251 13.14 -10.00 -9.50
C GLY A 251 13.58 -8.99 -8.43
N SER A 252 13.48 -9.38 -7.16
CA SER A 252 13.83 -8.50 -6.04
C SER A 252 15.27 -8.03 -6.11
N THR A 253 15.48 -6.72 -6.14
CA THR A 253 16.78 -6.10 -6.39
C THR A 253 17.03 -4.94 -5.41
N ASN A 254 18.14 -5.02 -4.68
CA ASN A 254 18.67 -3.91 -3.90
C ASN A 254 19.56 -3.04 -4.78
N PHE A 255 19.39 -1.74 -4.67
CA PHE A 255 20.14 -0.77 -5.45
C PHE A 255 20.41 0.52 -4.66
N SER A 256 21.19 1.42 -5.24
CA SER A 256 21.34 2.78 -4.73
C SER A 256 21.20 3.79 -5.86
N ILE A 257 20.64 4.95 -5.53
CA ILE A 257 20.70 6.13 -6.39
C ILE A 257 21.76 7.05 -5.81
N ARG A 258 22.60 7.60 -6.67
CA ARG A 258 23.73 8.43 -6.27
C ARG A 258 23.81 9.68 -7.10
N ILE A 259 24.16 10.79 -6.43
CA ILE A 259 24.63 11.99 -7.09
C ILE A 259 26.10 11.81 -7.44
N THR A 260 26.46 12.04 -8.69
CA THR A 260 27.83 11.84 -9.20
C THR A 260 28.43 13.12 -9.80
N SER A 261 27.68 14.21 -9.81
CA SER A 261 28.12 15.53 -10.30
C SER A 261 29.21 16.17 -9.45
N GLY A 262 29.43 15.67 -8.23
CA GLY A 262 30.42 16.17 -7.30
C GLY A 262 30.05 17.54 -6.70
N ASP A 263 29.87 17.61 -5.40
CA ASP A 263 29.62 18.80 -4.63
C ASP A 263 30.51 18.86 -3.38
N GLU A 264 30.16 19.63 -2.38
CA GLU A 264 30.98 19.87 -1.18
C GLU A 264 30.69 18.87 -0.05
N ASN A 265 29.66 17.98 -0.20
CA ASN A 265 29.23 17.04 0.83
C ASN A 265 28.80 15.68 0.23
N ALA A 266 29.71 14.73 0.17
CA ALA A 266 29.46 13.41 -0.37
C ALA A 266 28.68 12.45 0.57
N ASP A 267 28.38 12.87 1.81
CA ASP A 267 27.75 11.99 2.80
C ASP A 267 26.23 11.83 2.56
N ASN A 268 25.60 12.76 1.84
CA ASN A 268 24.18 12.77 1.48
C ASN A 268 23.90 12.44 -0.01
N ASP A 269 24.94 12.10 -0.74
CA ASP A 269 24.88 11.78 -2.19
C ASP A 269 24.27 10.42 -2.50
N VAL A 270 23.84 9.63 -1.52
CA VAL A 270 23.43 8.24 -1.73
C VAL A 270 22.17 7.89 -0.95
N THR A 271 21.17 7.36 -1.67
CA THR A 271 20.05 6.68 -1.05
C THR A 271 19.99 5.22 -1.48
N PHE A 272 19.46 4.36 -0.62
CA PHE A 272 19.30 2.92 -0.88
C PHE A 272 17.84 2.56 -0.94
N ALA A 273 17.49 1.67 -1.86
CA ALA A 273 16.15 1.15 -1.99
C ALA A 273 16.15 -0.30 -2.46
N THR A 274 14.96 -0.90 -2.38
CA THR A 274 14.70 -2.24 -2.90
C THR A 274 13.46 -2.17 -3.78
N VAL A 275 13.53 -2.79 -4.95
CA VAL A 275 12.35 -3.14 -5.73
C VAL A 275 12.12 -4.63 -5.54
N ASP A 276 10.92 -5.01 -5.15
CA ASP A 276 10.53 -6.41 -5.02
C ASP A 276 10.01 -6.96 -6.35
N GLY A 277 10.30 -8.26 -6.62
CA GLY A 277 9.70 -8.95 -7.75
C GLY A 277 8.22 -9.19 -7.49
N ALA A 278 7.36 -8.90 -8.47
CA ALA A 278 5.96 -9.28 -8.41
C ALA A 278 5.81 -10.80 -8.29
N THR A 279 4.79 -11.25 -7.59
CA THR A 279 4.53 -12.68 -7.46
C THR A 279 4.14 -13.29 -8.81
N GLU A 280 4.81 -14.37 -9.22
CA GLU A 280 4.42 -15.09 -10.42
C GLU A 280 3.01 -15.67 -10.29
N GLY A 281 2.21 -15.48 -11.31
CA GLY A 281 0.81 -15.89 -11.32
C GLY A 281 0.33 -16.40 -12.67
N THR A 282 -0.93 -16.75 -12.73
CA THR A 282 -1.63 -17.25 -13.91
C THR A 282 -2.72 -16.29 -14.35
N THR A 283 -3.37 -16.55 -15.50
CA THR A 283 -4.40 -15.66 -16.08
C THR A 283 -5.76 -15.71 -15.39
N LEU A 284 -5.93 -16.48 -14.30
CA LEU A 284 -7.15 -16.53 -13.54
C LEU A 284 -6.92 -16.09 -12.10
N PHE A 285 -7.48 -14.94 -11.73
CA PHE A 285 -7.47 -14.42 -10.37
C PHE A 285 -8.68 -14.94 -9.59
N TYR A 286 -8.45 -15.32 -8.34
CA TYR A 286 -9.46 -15.56 -7.32
C TYR A 286 -9.31 -14.52 -6.23
N ILE A 287 -10.35 -13.71 -6.05
CA ILE A 287 -10.40 -12.62 -5.09
C ILE A 287 -11.47 -12.98 -4.06
N TYR A 288 -11.04 -13.12 -2.82
CA TYR A 288 -11.90 -13.35 -1.66
C TYR A 288 -11.91 -12.09 -0.80
N VAL A 289 -13.08 -11.60 -0.46
CA VAL A 289 -13.28 -10.48 0.47
C VAL A 289 -14.31 -10.89 1.51
N LEU A 290 -13.94 -10.86 2.77
CA LEU A 290 -14.82 -10.85 3.92
C LEU A 290 -14.80 -9.43 4.47
N THR A 291 -15.91 -8.72 4.41
CA THR A 291 -16.00 -7.38 4.97
C THR A 291 -16.12 -7.44 6.49
N ASP A 292 -15.64 -6.42 7.15
CA ASP A 292 -15.86 -6.19 8.58
C ASP A 292 -17.25 -5.60 8.88
N GLY A 293 -17.38 -4.80 9.93
CA GLY A 293 -18.63 -4.13 10.33
C GLY A 293 -19.06 -2.99 9.41
N TRP A 294 -18.21 -2.53 8.48
CA TRP A 294 -18.42 -1.37 7.60
C TRP A 294 -18.08 -1.70 6.13
N GLY A 295 -18.69 -2.75 5.60
CA GLY A 295 -18.43 -3.22 4.23
C GLY A 295 -18.63 -2.19 3.12
N GLU A 296 -19.37 -1.10 3.39
CA GLU A 296 -19.51 0.02 2.47
C GLU A 296 -18.23 0.84 2.25
N GLU A 297 -17.23 0.70 3.10
CA GLU A 297 -15.96 1.39 2.99
C GLU A 297 -14.98 0.65 2.08
N THR A 298 -15.16 -0.66 1.93
CA THR A 298 -14.28 -1.54 1.19
C THR A 298 -14.56 -1.52 -0.31
N GLY A 299 -13.51 -1.35 -1.10
CA GLY A 299 -13.51 -1.47 -2.57
C GLY A 299 -12.24 -2.12 -3.07
N TRP A 300 -12.20 -2.52 -4.33
CA TRP A 300 -10.98 -3.00 -4.97
C TRP A 300 -11.02 -2.84 -6.50
N GLU A 301 -9.83 -2.88 -7.09
CA GLU A 301 -9.61 -2.80 -8.53
C GLU A 301 -8.50 -3.77 -8.96
N LEU A 302 -8.69 -4.43 -10.09
CA LEU A 302 -7.66 -5.17 -10.80
C LEU A 302 -7.41 -4.49 -12.15
N SER A 303 -6.19 -4.04 -12.39
CA SER A 303 -5.79 -3.30 -13.59
C SER A 303 -4.56 -3.93 -14.26
N ASP A 304 -4.37 -3.64 -15.55
CA ASP A 304 -3.17 -4.02 -16.30
C ASP A 304 -2.04 -2.99 -16.11
N SER A 305 -0.87 -3.26 -16.70
CA SER A 305 0.31 -2.37 -16.63
C SER A 305 0.11 -0.99 -17.28
N ASP A 306 -0.90 -0.83 -18.13
CA ASP A 306 -1.24 0.45 -18.75
C ASP A 306 -2.27 1.24 -17.92
N GLY A 307 -2.69 0.68 -16.76
CA GLY A 307 -3.71 1.25 -15.88
C GLY A 307 -5.15 1.03 -16.38
N ASN A 308 -5.36 0.13 -17.34
CA ASN A 308 -6.73 -0.21 -17.76
C ASN A 308 -7.36 -1.15 -16.74
N VAL A 309 -8.50 -0.75 -16.19
CA VAL A 309 -9.27 -1.55 -15.24
C VAL A 309 -9.86 -2.77 -15.94
N ILE A 310 -9.52 -3.95 -15.43
CA ILE A 310 -10.05 -5.24 -15.89
C ILE A 310 -11.36 -5.56 -15.17
N GLU A 311 -11.37 -5.41 -13.84
CA GLU A 311 -12.54 -5.60 -12.99
C GLU A 311 -12.38 -4.76 -11.72
N SER A 312 -13.50 -4.32 -11.14
CA SER A 312 -13.47 -3.54 -9.90
C SER A 312 -14.78 -3.65 -9.13
N VAL A 313 -14.70 -3.39 -7.83
CA VAL A 313 -15.85 -3.18 -6.95
C VAL A 313 -15.65 -1.87 -6.21
N ALA A 314 -16.51 -0.90 -6.45
CA ALA A 314 -16.44 0.40 -5.80
C ALA A 314 -16.90 0.31 -4.33
N ALA A 315 -16.34 1.14 -3.46
CA ALA A 315 -16.86 1.39 -2.12
C ALA A 315 -18.37 1.70 -2.17
N GLY A 316 -19.12 1.25 -1.18
CA GLY A 316 -20.59 1.30 -1.16
C GLY A 316 -21.29 0.10 -1.80
N SER A 317 -20.55 -0.85 -2.39
CA SER A 317 -21.12 -2.02 -3.06
C SER A 317 -21.28 -3.23 -2.14
N TYR A 318 -20.50 -3.33 -1.09
CA TYR A 318 -20.49 -4.46 -0.17
C TYR A 318 -21.38 -4.22 1.06
N GLY A 319 -21.96 -5.30 1.58
CA GLY A 319 -22.65 -5.31 2.87
C GLY A 319 -21.70 -5.67 4.00
N ASN A 320 -22.11 -5.37 5.24
CA ASN A 320 -21.31 -5.61 6.43
C ASN A 320 -21.18 -7.09 6.76
N THR A 321 -20.01 -7.50 7.23
CA THR A 321 -19.72 -8.87 7.71
C THR A 321 -20.18 -9.95 6.72
N THR A 322 -19.84 -9.74 5.45
CA THR A 322 -20.32 -10.58 4.35
C THR A 322 -19.16 -11.09 3.49
N GLU A 323 -19.21 -12.37 3.13
CA GLU A 323 -18.23 -13.00 2.25
C GLU A 323 -18.57 -12.77 0.78
N TYR A 324 -17.55 -12.44 -0.02
CA TYR A 324 -17.61 -12.28 -1.46
C TYR A 324 -16.46 -13.03 -2.12
N GLU A 325 -16.76 -13.76 -3.18
CA GLU A 325 -15.78 -14.46 -4.00
C GLU A 325 -15.93 -14.00 -5.45
N THR A 326 -14.84 -13.57 -6.06
CA THR A 326 -14.83 -13.14 -7.47
C THR A 326 -13.71 -13.86 -8.23
N TYR A 327 -14.03 -14.34 -9.41
CA TYR A 327 -13.06 -14.90 -10.34
C TYR A 327 -12.91 -13.96 -11.54
N VAL A 328 -11.68 -13.52 -11.80
CA VAL A 328 -11.38 -12.60 -12.90
C VAL A 328 -10.37 -13.23 -13.82
N GLY A 329 -10.75 -13.46 -15.07
CA GLY A 329 -9.83 -13.89 -16.11
C GLY A 329 -9.17 -12.70 -16.78
N VAL A 330 -7.83 -12.65 -16.81
CA VAL A 330 -7.09 -11.62 -17.53
C VAL A 330 -6.74 -12.09 -18.95
N PRO A 331 -6.69 -11.16 -19.94
CA PRO A 331 -6.66 -11.53 -21.35
C PRO A 331 -5.30 -12.04 -21.85
N SER A 332 -4.22 -11.75 -21.15
CA SER A 332 -2.84 -12.03 -21.58
C SER A 332 -1.90 -12.21 -20.41
N THR A 333 -0.69 -12.68 -20.70
CA THR A 333 0.45 -12.56 -19.78
C THR A 333 0.88 -11.11 -19.64
N GLY A 334 1.49 -10.75 -18.53
CA GLY A 334 1.97 -9.40 -18.22
C GLY A 334 1.80 -9.04 -16.75
N CYS A 335 2.07 -7.79 -16.44
CA CYS A 335 1.95 -7.24 -15.11
C CYS A 335 0.51 -6.80 -14.83
N TYR A 336 -0.03 -7.23 -13.69
CA TYR A 336 -1.34 -6.82 -13.22
C TYR A 336 -1.24 -6.32 -11.78
N SER A 337 -1.95 -5.26 -11.48
CA SER A 337 -2.01 -4.67 -10.14
C SER A 337 -3.38 -4.91 -9.53
N PHE A 338 -3.40 -5.45 -8.31
CA PHE A 338 -4.58 -5.50 -7.47
C PHE A 338 -4.48 -4.40 -6.41
N THR A 339 -5.47 -3.53 -6.34
CA THR A 339 -5.56 -2.46 -5.35
C THR A 339 -6.80 -2.66 -4.50
N LEU A 340 -6.61 -2.82 -3.19
CA LEU A 340 -7.67 -2.83 -2.17
C LEU A 340 -7.77 -1.43 -1.57
N THR A 341 -8.98 -0.93 -1.41
CA THR A 341 -9.25 0.39 -0.85
C THR A 341 -10.20 0.31 0.34
N ASP A 342 -9.96 1.15 1.31
CA ASP A 342 -10.81 1.41 2.44
C ASP A 342 -10.99 2.92 2.59
N THR A 343 -12.22 3.42 2.54
CA THR A 343 -12.49 4.85 2.45
C THR A 343 -12.39 5.58 3.79
N TYR A 344 -12.49 4.86 4.90
CA TYR A 344 -12.28 5.43 6.23
C TYR A 344 -10.81 5.36 6.66
N GLY A 345 -10.06 4.36 6.18
CA GLY A 345 -8.64 4.22 6.45
C GLY A 345 -8.31 3.30 7.64
N ASP A 346 -9.31 2.64 8.22
CA ASP A 346 -9.11 1.66 9.29
C ASP A 346 -8.98 0.21 8.76
N GLY A 347 -9.06 0.03 7.45
CA GLY A 347 -8.84 -1.22 6.75
C GLY A 347 -9.96 -2.22 7.01
N LEU A 348 -9.59 -3.49 7.23
CA LEU A 348 -10.54 -4.55 7.59
C LEU A 348 -10.45 -4.90 9.08
N PHE A 349 -9.94 -3.99 9.92
CA PHE A 349 -9.61 -4.21 11.32
C PHE A 349 -10.78 -3.81 12.25
N GLY A 350 -11.95 -4.40 12.04
CA GLY A 350 -13.17 -4.09 12.79
C GLY A 350 -13.09 -4.30 14.29
N SER A 351 -12.21 -5.21 14.79
CA SER A 351 -12.09 -5.50 16.23
C SER A 351 -11.56 -4.32 17.04
N GLN A 352 -10.83 -3.37 16.43
CA GLN A 352 -10.42 -2.13 17.12
C GLN A 352 -11.62 -1.27 17.55
N TRP A 353 -12.76 -1.43 16.86
CA TRP A 353 -14.03 -0.73 17.16
C TRP A 353 -15.10 -1.67 17.74
N GLY A 354 -14.72 -2.88 18.17
CA GLY A 354 -15.62 -3.85 18.78
C GLY A 354 -16.50 -4.61 17.79
N GLN A 355 -16.16 -4.61 16.51
CA GLN A 355 -16.78 -5.40 15.44
C GLN A 355 -15.93 -6.64 15.12
N THR A 356 -16.35 -7.41 14.12
CA THR A 356 -15.59 -8.55 13.62
C THR A 356 -14.61 -8.08 12.55
N ASP A 357 -13.39 -8.58 12.57
CA ASP A 357 -12.40 -8.33 11.53
C ASP A 357 -12.84 -8.93 10.20
N GLY A 358 -12.55 -8.23 9.13
CA GLY A 358 -12.67 -8.72 7.77
C GLY A 358 -11.43 -9.47 7.31
N ALA A 359 -11.38 -9.81 6.02
CA ALA A 359 -10.20 -10.38 5.38
C ALA A 359 -10.27 -10.18 3.86
N CYS A 360 -9.12 -10.02 3.23
CA CYS A 360 -9.01 -10.04 1.78
C CYS A 360 -7.85 -10.94 1.36
N TYR A 361 -8.12 -11.86 0.45
CA TYR A 361 -7.09 -12.72 -0.13
C TYR A 361 -7.22 -12.73 -1.65
N VAL A 362 -6.10 -12.58 -2.32
CA VAL A 362 -6.02 -12.64 -3.77
C VAL A 362 -5.01 -13.71 -4.17
N TYR A 363 -5.47 -14.63 -4.97
CA TYR A 363 -4.64 -15.69 -5.53
C TYR A 363 -4.74 -15.65 -7.04
N THR A 364 -3.70 -16.08 -7.75
CA THR A 364 -3.87 -16.59 -9.09
C THR A 364 -3.95 -18.11 -9.04
N VAL A 365 -4.73 -18.68 -9.94
CA VAL A 365 -5.09 -20.09 -9.91
C VAL A 365 -4.73 -20.71 -11.25
N ASP A 366 -4.09 -21.87 -11.26
CA ASP A 366 -3.86 -22.61 -12.50
C ASP A 366 -5.18 -23.15 -13.09
N ASN A 367 -5.15 -23.49 -14.37
CA ASN A 367 -6.33 -23.96 -15.07
C ASN A 367 -6.94 -25.24 -14.48
N ASP A 368 -6.16 -25.99 -13.71
CA ASP A 368 -6.59 -27.22 -13.03
C ASP A 368 -7.11 -26.96 -11.62
N LEU A 369 -7.09 -25.72 -11.14
CA LEU A 369 -7.45 -25.29 -9.77
C LEU A 369 -6.67 -26.04 -8.68
N ASN A 370 -5.46 -26.49 -8.98
CA ASN A 370 -4.64 -27.28 -8.07
C ASN A 370 -3.50 -26.50 -7.45
N GLN A 371 -3.09 -25.38 -8.07
CA GLN A 371 -2.06 -24.49 -7.58
C GLN A 371 -2.63 -23.09 -7.41
N PHE A 372 -2.35 -22.52 -6.25
CA PHE A 372 -2.73 -21.15 -5.89
C PHE A 372 -1.45 -20.39 -5.59
N SER A 373 -1.19 -19.33 -6.33
CA SER A 373 -0.13 -18.36 -5.99
C SER A 373 -0.79 -17.18 -5.28
N GLU A 374 -0.44 -16.97 -4.01
CA GLU A 374 -0.94 -15.86 -3.23
C GLU A 374 -0.29 -14.55 -3.70
N ILE A 375 -1.11 -13.62 -4.14
CA ILE A 375 -0.70 -12.28 -4.55
C ILE A 375 -0.84 -11.32 -3.38
N TYR A 376 -1.88 -11.49 -2.57
CA TYR A 376 -2.19 -10.64 -1.43
C TYR A 376 -2.94 -11.41 -0.36
N GLY A 377 -2.64 -11.12 0.92
CA GLY A 377 -3.38 -11.65 2.06
C GLY A 377 -3.41 -10.65 3.21
N ASN A 378 -4.61 -10.27 3.64
CA ASN A 378 -4.90 -9.48 4.83
C ASN A 378 -6.04 -10.14 5.60
N ASN A 379 -5.83 -10.41 6.87
CA ASN A 379 -6.82 -11.01 7.79
C ASN A 379 -7.35 -9.99 8.81
N GLY A 380 -7.40 -8.70 8.45
CA GLY A 380 -7.91 -7.66 9.31
C GLY A 380 -7.02 -7.33 10.51
N THR A 381 -5.71 -7.38 10.36
CA THR A 381 -4.76 -7.18 11.48
C THR A 381 -4.12 -5.80 11.53
N TYR A 382 -4.38 -4.94 10.58
CA TYR A 382 -3.81 -3.58 10.51
C TYR A 382 -4.70 -2.62 9.70
N ASN A 383 -4.49 -1.34 9.94
CA ASN A 383 -5.20 -0.26 9.24
C ASN A 383 -4.54 0.02 7.89
N PHE A 384 -5.35 0.38 6.90
CA PHE A 384 -4.90 0.87 5.60
C PHE A 384 -6.02 1.66 4.91
N SER A 385 -5.65 2.64 4.11
CA SER A 385 -6.58 3.30 3.19
C SER A 385 -6.45 2.72 1.78
N ILE A 386 -5.23 2.38 1.35
CA ILE A 386 -4.93 1.79 0.05
C ILE A 386 -3.81 0.75 0.21
N GLU A 387 -4.04 -0.43 -0.36
CA GLU A 387 -3.06 -1.51 -0.47
C GLU A 387 -2.95 -1.96 -1.92
N THR A 388 -1.74 -1.98 -2.48
CA THR A 388 -1.50 -2.42 -3.86
C THR A 388 -0.47 -3.55 -3.90
N ARG A 389 -0.77 -4.58 -4.70
CA ARG A 389 0.13 -5.70 -4.97
C ARG A 389 0.11 -6.02 -6.45
N ALA A 390 1.24 -6.48 -6.98
CA ALA A 390 1.37 -6.84 -8.38
C ALA A 390 1.55 -8.35 -8.57
N ALA A 391 0.95 -8.84 -9.64
CA ALA A 391 1.13 -10.20 -10.13
C ALA A 391 1.82 -10.19 -11.50
N ASP A 392 2.89 -10.95 -11.63
CA ASP A 392 3.56 -11.24 -12.90
C ASP A 392 2.92 -12.47 -13.54
N VAL A 393 1.94 -12.22 -14.40
CA VAL A 393 1.19 -13.29 -15.06
C VAL A 393 2.02 -13.87 -16.18
N GLN A 394 2.51 -15.08 -15.97
CA GLN A 394 3.35 -15.81 -16.88
C GLN A 394 2.54 -16.83 -17.69
N THR A 395 3.06 -17.19 -18.87
CA THR A 395 2.58 -18.37 -19.55
C THR A 395 2.99 -19.59 -18.72
N VAL A 396 2.03 -20.38 -18.26
CA VAL A 396 2.34 -21.67 -17.65
C VAL A 396 3.06 -22.52 -18.69
N VAL A 397 4.39 -22.58 -18.61
CA VAL A 397 5.20 -23.48 -19.46
C VAL A 397 5.12 -24.88 -18.86
N GLY A 398 3.98 -25.50 -19.02
CA GLY A 398 3.75 -26.89 -18.64
C GLY A 398 3.19 -27.65 -19.83
N LEU A 399 4.08 -28.32 -20.57
CA LEU A 399 3.80 -29.18 -21.74
C LEU A 399 3.18 -28.42 -22.92
N GLU A 400 3.92 -28.38 -24.03
CA GLU A 400 3.38 -28.04 -25.35
C GLU A 400 2.22 -29.01 -25.66
N GLU A 401 1.01 -28.64 -25.25
CA GLU A 401 -0.17 -29.14 -25.91
C GLU A 401 -0.33 -28.33 -27.19
N GLU A 402 -0.01 -28.93 -28.32
CA GLU A 402 -0.45 -28.40 -29.61
C GLU A 402 -1.95 -28.11 -29.50
N ALA A 403 -2.29 -26.83 -29.51
CA ALA A 403 -3.63 -26.33 -29.32
C ALA A 403 -4.53 -26.79 -30.46
N ALA A 404 -5.14 -27.96 -30.29
CA ALA A 404 -6.45 -28.19 -30.84
C ALA A 404 -7.40 -27.40 -29.91
N ALA A 405 -7.83 -26.22 -30.33
CA ALA A 405 -8.63 -25.31 -29.51
C ALA A 405 -10.01 -25.93 -29.24
N THR A 406 -10.08 -26.84 -28.29
CA THR A 406 -11.33 -27.34 -27.72
C THR A 406 -11.70 -26.38 -26.58
N THR A 407 -12.69 -25.54 -26.83
CA THR A 407 -13.22 -24.65 -25.79
C THR A 407 -14.58 -25.14 -25.34
N PHE A 408 -14.87 -25.10 -24.03
CA PHE A 408 -16.21 -25.33 -23.55
C PHE A 408 -16.59 -24.36 -22.43
N ASN A 409 -17.89 -24.11 -22.32
CA ASN A 409 -18.44 -23.34 -21.19
C ASN A 409 -19.75 -24.00 -20.72
N VAL A 410 -20.13 -23.72 -19.47
CA VAL A 410 -21.34 -24.25 -18.84
C VAL A 410 -22.21 -23.09 -18.38
N TYR A 411 -23.47 -23.06 -18.88
CA TYR A 411 -24.40 -21.97 -18.55
C TYR A 411 -25.85 -22.52 -18.41
N PRO A 412 -26.64 -22.00 -17.45
CA PRO A 412 -26.28 -21.01 -16.44
C PRO A 412 -25.38 -21.59 -15.35
N ASN A 413 -24.55 -20.74 -14.76
CA ASN A 413 -23.79 -21.02 -13.55
C ASN A 413 -23.95 -19.81 -12.63
N PRO A 414 -24.58 -19.91 -11.45
CA PRO A 414 -25.12 -21.10 -10.81
C PRO A 414 -26.31 -21.77 -11.56
N VAL A 415 -26.37 -23.09 -11.46
CA VAL A 415 -27.41 -23.93 -12.10
C VAL A 415 -28.47 -24.37 -11.08
N GLU A 416 -29.76 -24.37 -11.48
CA GLU A 416 -30.83 -24.95 -10.69
C GLU A 416 -30.95 -26.46 -10.96
N ASP A 417 -31.36 -26.89 -12.14
CA ASP A 417 -31.53 -28.29 -12.48
C ASP A 417 -30.76 -28.69 -13.73
N VAL A 418 -30.76 -27.89 -14.77
CA VAL A 418 -30.14 -28.19 -16.06
C VAL A 418 -29.22 -27.05 -16.49
N ALA A 419 -27.96 -27.36 -16.75
CA ALA A 419 -27.03 -26.48 -17.44
C ALA A 419 -26.86 -26.90 -18.90
N TRP A 420 -26.28 -26.03 -19.69
CA TRP A 420 -25.88 -26.30 -21.06
C TRP A 420 -24.38 -26.24 -21.18
N VAL A 421 -23.78 -27.28 -21.68
CA VAL A 421 -22.38 -27.32 -22.10
C VAL A 421 -22.30 -26.87 -23.56
N ASN A 422 -21.72 -25.72 -23.82
CA ASN A 422 -21.39 -25.30 -25.17
C ASN A 422 -19.95 -25.71 -25.45
N LEU A 423 -19.77 -26.55 -26.45
CA LEU A 423 -18.50 -27.16 -26.82
C LEU A 423 -18.12 -26.74 -28.23
N SER A 424 -16.87 -26.32 -28.42
CA SER A 424 -16.27 -26.05 -29.73
C SER A 424 -15.11 -27.00 -29.94
N LEU A 425 -15.19 -27.85 -30.95
CA LEU A 425 -14.14 -28.80 -31.32
C LEU A 425 -13.42 -28.34 -32.59
N ALA A 426 -12.09 -28.38 -32.57
CA ALA A 426 -11.27 -28.06 -33.72
C ALA A 426 -11.22 -29.23 -34.74
N GLY A 427 -11.41 -30.46 -34.30
CA GLY A 427 -11.40 -31.68 -35.09
C GLY A 427 -12.49 -32.67 -34.70
N ASN A 428 -12.47 -33.85 -35.31
CA ASN A 428 -13.33 -34.97 -34.88
C ASN A 428 -12.65 -35.67 -33.71
N GLU A 429 -13.26 -35.62 -32.52
CA GLU A 429 -12.67 -36.13 -31.28
C GLU A 429 -13.62 -37.07 -30.53
N GLU A 430 -13.06 -38.02 -29.78
CA GLU A 430 -13.83 -38.77 -28.80
C GLU A 430 -14.07 -37.86 -27.58
N VAL A 431 -15.33 -37.62 -27.24
CA VAL A 431 -15.72 -36.68 -26.22
C VAL A 431 -16.36 -37.36 -25.03
N ARG A 432 -15.90 -37.02 -23.83
CA ARG A 432 -16.47 -37.50 -22.58
C ARG A 432 -16.67 -36.32 -21.62
N LEU A 433 -17.77 -36.34 -20.89
CA LEU A 433 -18.12 -35.36 -19.87
C LEU A 433 -18.24 -36.08 -18.52
N ASP A 434 -17.48 -35.63 -17.54
CA ASP A 434 -17.52 -36.12 -16.17
C ASP A 434 -17.88 -34.98 -15.22
N VAL A 435 -18.62 -35.24 -14.11
CA VAL A 435 -18.86 -34.31 -13.03
C VAL A 435 -18.42 -34.94 -11.73
N VAL A 436 -17.59 -34.23 -10.97
CA VAL A 436 -17.09 -34.66 -9.67
C VAL A 436 -17.48 -33.66 -8.59
N ASN A 437 -17.67 -34.11 -7.36
CA ASN A 437 -17.86 -33.25 -6.21
C ASN A 437 -16.47 -32.83 -5.61
N LEU A 438 -16.47 -31.95 -4.62
CA LEU A 438 -15.24 -31.42 -4.01
C LEU A 438 -14.34 -32.47 -3.32
N ILE A 439 -14.88 -33.66 -3.02
CA ILE A 439 -14.08 -34.78 -2.47
C ILE A 439 -13.58 -35.74 -3.56
N GLY A 440 -13.69 -35.32 -4.85
CA GLY A 440 -13.23 -36.13 -6.00
C GLY A 440 -14.13 -37.29 -6.38
N GLN A 441 -15.33 -37.40 -5.79
CA GLN A 441 -16.26 -38.47 -6.14
C GLN A 441 -17.00 -38.11 -7.45
N LYS A 442 -16.92 -39.01 -8.45
CA LYS A 442 -17.64 -38.87 -9.71
C LYS A 442 -19.14 -39.08 -9.48
N VAL A 443 -19.94 -38.04 -9.73
CA VAL A 443 -21.38 -38.00 -9.51
C VAL A 443 -22.17 -38.10 -10.83
N PHE A 444 -21.53 -37.79 -11.95
CA PHE A 444 -22.08 -37.90 -13.29
C PHE A 444 -20.99 -38.29 -14.30
N ALA A 445 -21.28 -39.07 -15.28
CA ALA A 445 -20.37 -39.37 -16.38
C ALA A 445 -21.20 -39.69 -17.65
N GLN A 446 -20.83 -39.09 -18.76
CA GLN A 446 -21.45 -39.30 -20.05
C GLN A 446 -20.37 -39.43 -21.12
N ASP A 447 -20.38 -40.56 -21.80
CA ASP A 447 -19.59 -40.78 -22.99
C ASP A 447 -20.40 -40.31 -24.20
N LEU A 448 -19.87 -39.34 -24.93
CA LEU A 448 -20.53 -38.73 -26.09
C LEU A 448 -20.06 -39.37 -27.42
N GLY A 449 -19.06 -40.26 -27.34
CA GLY A 449 -18.45 -40.89 -28.50
C GLY A 449 -17.73 -39.90 -29.41
N THR A 450 -17.46 -40.26 -30.64
CA THR A 450 -16.79 -39.37 -31.60
C THR A 450 -17.73 -38.28 -32.07
N MET A 451 -17.39 -37.03 -31.78
CA MET A 451 -18.08 -35.82 -32.20
C MET A 451 -17.31 -35.13 -33.32
N SER A 452 -18.05 -34.53 -34.27
CA SER A 452 -17.43 -33.78 -35.38
C SER A 452 -16.98 -32.39 -34.95
N ALA A 453 -15.98 -31.88 -35.68
CA ALA A 453 -15.52 -30.47 -35.53
C ALA A 453 -16.68 -29.49 -35.63
N GLY A 454 -16.65 -28.44 -34.84
CA GLY A 454 -17.62 -27.34 -34.79
C GLY A 454 -18.24 -27.13 -33.41
N ASN A 455 -19.24 -26.26 -33.36
CA ASN A 455 -19.93 -25.91 -32.13
C ASN A 455 -21.12 -26.82 -31.84
N THR A 456 -21.14 -27.38 -30.65
CA THR A 456 -22.23 -28.25 -30.18
C THR A 456 -22.71 -27.80 -28.81
N ARG A 457 -24.01 -27.90 -28.57
CA ARG A 457 -24.62 -27.58 -27.27
C ARG A 457 -25.26 -28.84 -26.70
N LEU A 458 -24.88 -29.20 -25.50
CA LEU A 458 -25.31 -30.43 -24.82
C LEU A 458 -26.01 -30.08 -23.49
N PRO A 459 -27.12 -30.74 -23.14
CA PRO A 459 -27.73 -30.58 -21.84
C PRO A 459 -26.93 -31.36 -20.78
N LEU A 460 -26.69 -30.74 -19.64
CA LEU A 460 -26.11 -31.34 -18.44
C LEU A 460 -27.15 -31.30 -17.33
N ASP A 461 -27.75 -32.48 -17.05
CA ASP A 461 -28.77 -32.62 -16.02
C ASP A 461 -28.11 -32.82 -14.64
N LEU A 462 -28.31 -31.87 -13.77
CA LEU A 462 -27.80 -31.86 -12.40
C LEU A 462 -28.94 -31.88 -11.35
N ALA A 463 -30.21 -32.14 -11.78
CA ALA A 463 -31.38 -32.10 -10.89
C ALA A 463 -31.29 -33.12 -9.73
N GLY A 464 -30.55 -34.23 -9.92
CA GLY A 464 -30.36 -35.26 -8.88
C GLY A 464 -29.23 -34.98 -7.90
N LEU A 465 -28.51 -33.84 -8.03
CA LEU A 465 -27.40 -33.47 -7.17
C LEU A 465 -27.86 -32.51 -6.07
N GLU A 466 -27.22 -32.59 -4.90
CA GLU A 466 -27.43 -31.65 -3.80
C GLU A 466 -26.85 -30.28 -4.17
N SER A 467 -27.32 -29.21 -3.49
CA SER A 467 -26.73 -27.88 -3.62
C SER A 467 -25.27 -27.90 -3.20
N GLY A 468 -24.41 -27.35 -4.04
CA GLY A 468 -22.96 -27.39 -3.79
C GLY A 468 -22.13 -27.07 -5.02
N ILE A 469 -20.81 -27.18 -4.87
CA ILE A 469 -19.85 -26.97 -5.93
C ILE A 469 -19.47 -28.29 -6.57
N TYR A 470 -19.41 -28.29 -7.89
CA TYR A 470 -19.03 -29.42 -8.72
C TYR A 470 -18.01 -29.01 -9.76
N LEU A 471 -17.14 -29.94 -10.14
CA LEU A 471 -16.20 -29.74 -11.23
C LEU A 471 -16.74 -30.57 -12.45
N VAL A 472 -16.94 -29.87 -13.55
CA VAL A 472 -17.33 -30.44 -14.82
C VAL A 472 -16.11 -30.58 -15.70
N THR A 473 -15.67 -31.78 -15.98
CA THR A 473 -14.51 -32.10 -16.81
C THR A 473 -14.94 -32.60 -18.17
N LEU A 474 -14.45 -31.95 -19.21
CA LEU A 474 -14.59 -32.39 -20.59
C LEU A 474 -13.26 -32.99 -21.05
N THR A 475 -13.32 -34.22 -21.57
CA THR A 475 -12.19 -34.84 -22.27
C THR A 475 -12.56 -34.92 -23.76
N ALA A 476 -11.70 -34.40 -24.63
CA ALA A 476 -11.85 -34.45 -26.09
C ALA A 476 -10.51 -34.85 -26.70
N GLY A 477 -10.43 -36.11 -27.19
CA GLY A 477 -9.16 -36.70 -27.58
C GLY A 477 -8.17 -36.74 -26.42
N ASP A 478 -7.01 -36.13 -26.60
CA ASP A 478 -5.99 -36.01 -25.57
C ASP A 478 -6.16 -34.76 -24.70
N SER A 479 -7.09 -33.86 -25.05
CA SER A 479 -7.34 -32.60 -24.33
C SER A 479 -8.34 -32.82 -23.18
N VAL A 480 -8.00 -32.30 -21.99
CA VAL A 480 -8.86 -32.31 -20.80
C VAL A 480 -9.06 -30.89 -20.31
N SER A 481 -10.30 -30.48 -20.17
CA SER A 481 -10.63 -29.14 -19.63
C SER A 481 -11.65 -29.27 -18.50
N THR A 482 -11.53 -28.51 -17.46
CA THR A 482 -12.38 -28.56 -16.26
C THR A 482 -12.95 -27.20 -15.93
N LEU A 483 -14.23 -27.11 -15.61
CA LEU A 483 -14.93 -25.91 -15.15
C LEU A 483 -15.67 -26.18 -13.84
N ARG A 484 -15.67 -25.17 -12.97
CA ARG A 484 -16.49 -25.19 -11.76
C ARG A 484 -17.94 -24.82 -12.08
N VAL A 485 -18.86 -25.56 -11.49
CA VAL A 485 -20.31 -25.31 -11.59
C VAL A 485 -20.90 -25.30 -10.18
N THR A 486 -21.67 -24.27 -9.88
CA THR A 486 -22.39 -24.15 -8.60
C THR A 486 -23.84 -24.63 -8.82
N LYS A 487 -24.27 -25.64 -8.07
CA LYS A 487 -25.66 -26.13 -8.02
C LYS A 487 -26.38 -25.42 -6.87
N LYS A 488 -27.51 -24.75 -7.15
CA LYS A 488 -28.38 -24.14 -6.15
C LYS A 488 -29.24 -25.14 -5.43
#